data_5367e5d8d41bd5cca46535734959fb7d
#
_entry.id   5367e5d8d41bd5cca46535734959fb7d
#
_cell.length_a   1.000
_cell.length_b   1.000
_cell.length_c   1.000
_cell.angle_alpha   90.00
_cell.angle_beta   90.00
_cell.angle_gamma   90.00
#
_symmetry.space_group_name_H-M   'P 1'
#
loop_
_entity.id
_entity.type
_entity.pdbx_description
1 polymer ?
#
loop_
_entity_poly.entity_id
_entity_poly.type
_entity_poly.pdbx_seq_one_letter_code
_entity_poly.pdbx_strand_id
1 'polypeptide(L)'
;MRGLKATIPDLARHEVLNPWIERRKFQRADFGVFAAIICARSLFEVLCTEFKAFALVVFDCGILANDKDKAQEYRAQSIQYFHAVLGEKDDFPNLTCFPEELQHALLCWNEVADHIRSARSKDTLKVLLRQILYYVESVDTLDTVYSRNHVPSPKQYLSRRERTAGVYPVIATIPFIYGIDVSQQQLDSELMQLLWKHTSHLVHMINDMFSLRKEIADGQIENLIPVLMLNNDVDCDTAMKWAIKLVEEAAQSFHNIKRHFQNSHTDTHEITTAFLEVCKNVIMGLTHWSYTGQRHFHHSEIVDGKIIFKV
;
A
#
# COMPACT_ATOMS: atom_id res chain seq x y z
N MET A 1 -20.30 -6.86 -7.76
CA MET A 1 -20.50 -5.40 -7.94
C MET A 1 -21.62 -4.78 -7.10
N ARG A 2 -22.73 -5.45 -6.75
CA ARG A 2 -23.77 -4.86 -5.86
C ARG A 2 -23.28 -4.65 -4.42
N GLY A 3 -22.36 -5.48 -3.92
CA GLY A 3 -21.81 -5.34 -2.57
C GLY A 3 -20.86 -4.14 -2.38
N LEU A 4 -20.13 -3.74 -3.42
CA LEU A 4 -19.17 -2.63 -3.38
C LEU A 4 -19.82 -1.26 -3.23
N LYS A 5 -20.99 -1.05 -3.85
CA LYS A 5 -21.73 0.23 -3.70
C LYS A 5 -22.24 0.47 -2.30
N ALA A 6 -22.35 -0.58 -1.48
CA ALA A 6 -22.73 -0.46 -0.08
C ALA A 6 -21.54 -0.17 0.85
N THR A 7 -20.33 -0.60 0.50
CA THR A 7 -19.12 -0.45 1.34
C THR A 7 -18.62 0.99 1.40
N ILE A 8 -18.58 1.71 0.26
CA ILE A 8 -18.11 3.10 0.20
C ILE A 8 -19.05 4.04 0.95
N PRO A 9 -20.40 3.96 0.78
CA PRO A 9 -21.33 4.72 1.61
C PRO A 9 -21.24 4.36 3.09
N ASP A 10 -20.95 3.10 3.45
CA ASP A 10 -20.87 2.66 4.84
C ASP A 10 -19.57 3.16 5.51
N LEU A 11 -18.44 3.13 4.82
CA LEU A 11 -17.20 3.76 5.28
C LEU A 11 -17.30 5.29 5.35
N ALA A 12 -17.98 5.90 4.38
CA ALA A 12 -18.26 7.34 4.41
C ALA A 12 -19.34 7.72 5.47
N ARG A 13 -20.12 6.76 5.95
CA ARG A 13 -21.08 6.90 7.06
C ARG A 13 -20.47 6.47 8.39
N HIS A 14 -19.32 5.83 8.40
CA HIS A 14 -18.65 5.46 9.63
C HIS A 14 -18.37 6.76 10.40
N GLU A 15 -18.96 6.90 11.58
CA GLU A 15 -18.89 8.14 12.40
C GLU A 15 -17.44 8.55 12.67
N VAL A 16 -16.52 7.60 12.68
CA VAL A 16 -15.09 7.75 12.90
C VAL A 16 -14.35 8.40 11.73
N LEU A 17 -14.75 8.13 10.48
CA LEU A 17 -14.05 8.63 9.28
C LEU A 17 -14.76 9.83 8.64
N ASN A 18 -16.01 10.11 9.01
CA ASN A 18 -16.89 11.09 8.37
C ASN A 18 -16.43 12.55 8.52
N PRO A 19 -15.84 13.02 9.64
CA PRO A 19 -15.40 14.41 9.78
C PRO A 19 -14.16 14.77 8.95
N TRP A 20 -13.30 13.81 8.62
CA TRP A 20 -11.90 14.01 8.23
C TRP A 20 -11.61 13.75 6.77
N ILE A 21 -12.48 12.97 6.14
CA ILE A 21 -12.39 12.72 4.72
C ILE A 21 -13.21 13.81 4.06
N GLU A 22 -12.57 14.69 3.33
CA GLU A 22 -13.31 15.42 2.31
C GLU A 22 -14.04 14.37 1.48
N ARG A 23 -15.30 14.15 1.84
CA ARG A 23 -16.15 13.08 1.30
C ARG A 23 -16.05 12.97 -0.21
N ARG A 24 -15.86 14.14 -0.88
CA ARG A 24 -15.69 14.21 -2.34
C ARG A 24 -14.34 13.67 -2.81
N LYS A 25 -13.24 13.91 -2.09
CA LYS A 25 -11.90 13.40 -2.47
C LYS A 25 -11.84 11.89 -2.30
N PHE A 26 -12.40 11.37 -1.21
CA PHE A 26 -12.45 9.94 -0.96
C PHE A 26 -13.39 9.21 -1.94
N GLN A 27 -14.56 9.78 -2.24
CA GLN A 27 -15.48 9.23 -3.23
C GLN A 27 -14.88 9.24 -4.64
N ARG A 28 -14.11 10.29 -5.00
CA ARG A 28 -13.41 10.36 -6.29
C ARG A 28 -12.24 9.38 -6.38
N ALA A 29 -11.57 9.11 -5.28
CA ALA A 29 -10.49 8.15 -5.22
C ALA A 29 -10.96 6.70 -5.45
N ASP A 30 -12.24 6.41 -5.12
CA ASP A 30 -12.89 5.10 -5.34
C ASP A 30 -12.06 3.89 -4.88
N PHE A 31 -11.51 4.00 -3.66
CA PHE A 31 -10.71 2.93 -3.06
C PHE A 31 -11.47 1.61 -2.90
N GLY A 32 -12.81 1.66 -2.86
CA GLY A 32 -13.63 0.46 -2.81
C GLY A 32 -13.56 -0.35 -4.10
N VAL A 33 -13.48 0.31 -5.27
CA VAL A 33 -13.25 -0.39 -6.55
C VAL A 33 -11.84 -1.00 -6.56
N PHE A 34 -10.84 -0.27 -6.05
CA PHE A 34 -9.48 -0.80 -5.92
C PHE A 34 -9.43 -2.04 -5.04
N ALA A 35 -10.00 -1.99 -3.83
CA ALA A 35 -10.08 -3.12 -2.92
C ALA A 35 -10.78 -4.34 -3.56
N ALA A 36 -11.90 -4.11 -4.27
CA ALA A 36 -12.61 -5.20 -4.94
C ALA A 36 -11.84 -5.85 -6.09
N ILE A 37 -11.05 -5.10 -6.82
CA ILE A 37 -10.22 -5.66 -7.88
C ILE A 37 -9.12 -6.54 -7.29
N ILE A 38 -8.52 -6.11 -6.19
CA ILE A 38 -7.47 -6.88 -5.49
C ILE A 38 -8.03 -8.17 -4.92
N CYS A 39 -9.19 -8.09 -4.28
CA CYS A 39 -9.78 -9.16 -3.46
C CYS A 39 -11.03 -9.76 -4.09
N ALA A 40 -11.02 -9.95 -5.41
CA ALA A 40 -12.20 -10.39 -6.19
C ALA A 40 -12.86 -11.71 -5.72
N ARG A 41 -12.17 -12.50 -4.89
CA ARG A 41 -12.65 -13.76 -4.31
C ARG A 41 -12.94 -13.72 -2.81
N SER A 42 -12.64 -12.62 -2.14
CA SER A 42 -12.85 -12.52 -0.70
C SER A 42 -14.32 -12.28 -0.36
N LEU A 43 -14.72 -12.73 0.84
CA LEU A 43 -16.01 -12.40 1.41
C LEU A 43 -16.10 -10.88 1.66
N PHE A 44 -17.30 -10.33 1.54
CA PHE A 44 -17.59 -8.90 1.70
C PHE A 44 -17.01 -8.30 2.99
N GLU A 45 -17.08 -9.02 4.11
CA GLU A 45 -16.56 -8.60 5.42
C GLU A 45 -15.04 -8.47 5.42
N VAL A 46 -14.33 -9.38 4.72
CA VAL A 46 -12.88 -9.32 4.56
C VAL A 46 -12.48 -8.15 3.67
N LEU A 47 -13.24 -7.87 2.61
CA LEU A 47 -13.06 -6.67 1.76
C LEU A 47 -13.19 -5.37 2.57
N CYS A 48 -14.19 -5.28 3.44
CA CYS A 48 -14.35 -4.11 4.33
C CYS A 48 -13.16 -3.98 5.29
N THR A 49 -12.68 -5.12 5.80
CA THR A 49 -11.53 -5.18 6.71
C THR A 49 -10.26 -4.68 6.03
N GLU A 50 -9.98 -5.16 4.82
CA GLU A 50 -8.82 -4.73 4.04
C GLU A 50 -8.89 -3.28 3.61
N PHE A 51 -10.09 -2.82 3.23
CA PHE A 51 -10.28 -1.43 2.87
C PHE A 51 -10.02 -0.50 4.05
N LYS A 52 -10.45 -0.85 5.26
CA LYS A 52 -10.15 -0.11 6.50
C LYS A 52 -8.64 -0.11 6.77
N ALA A 53 -7.98 -1.26 6.60
CA ALA A 53 -6.54 -1.39 6.73
C ALA A 53 -5.78 -0.51 5.72
N PHE A 54 -6.24 -0.52 4.47
CA PHE A 54 -5.67 0.30 3.40
C PHE A 54 -5.89 1.80 3.62
N ALA A 55 -7.10 2.20 4.06
CA ALA A 55 -7.41 3.59 4.34
C ALA A 55 -6.49 4.17 5.43
N LEU A 56 -6.15 3.38 6.44
CA LEU A 56 -5.24 3.80 7.50
C LEU A 56 -3.83 4.10 6.97
N VAL A 57 -3.30 3.23 6.11
CA VAL A 57 -1.99 3.40 5.49
C VAL A 57 -1.91 4.71 4.68
N VAL A 58 -3.01 5.13 4.06
CA VAL A 58 -3.09 6.35 3.25
C VAL A 58 -3.18 7.61 4.10
N PHE A 59 -3.75 7.53 5.32
CA PHE A 59 -3.94 8.71 6.18
C PHE A 59 -2.73 9.10 7.01
N ASP A 60 -1.78 8.20 7.22
CA ASP A 60 -0.59 8.47 8.04
C ASP A 60 0.34 9.55 7.41
N CYS A 61 0.20 9.81 6.13
CA CYS A 61 1.18 10.62 5.38
C CYS A 61 0.98 12.15 5.39
N GLY A 62 -0.12 12.71 5.94
CA GLY A 62 -0.42 14.13 5.68
C GLY A 62 -0.63 15.05 6.87
N ILE A 63 -1.20 14.58 7.96
CA ILE A 63 -1.68 15.47 9.05
C ILE A 63 -0.54 16.03 9.90
N LEU A 64 0.56 15.26 10.04
CA LEU A 64 1.72 15.63 10.85
C LEU A 64 2.93 16.07 10.02
N ALA A 65 2.78 16.33 8.72
CA ALA A 65 3.89 16.66 7.82
C ALA A 65 4.71 17.89 8.26
N ASN A 66 4.13 18.78 9.05
CA ASN A 66 4.76 20.01 9.53
C ASN A 66 5.22 19.93 11.00
N ASP A 67 5.01 18.83 11.72
CA ASP A 67 5.36 18.64 13.12
C ASP A 67 6.09 17.31 13.31
N LYS A 68 7.41 17.34 13.15
CA LYS A 68 8.27 16.15 13.19
C LYS A 68 8.25 15.43 14.54
N ASP A 69 8.23 16.19 15.63
CA ASP A 69 8.26 15.61 16.97
C ASP A 69 6.95 14.85 17.25
N LYS A 70 5.81 15.46 16.90
CA LYS A 70 4.52 14.78 17.00
C LYS A 70 4.39 13.61 16.04
N ALA A 71 4.94 13.71 14.83
CA ALA A 71 4.95 12.59 13.88
C ALA A 71 5.74 11.41 14.46
N GLN A 72 6.89 11.64 15.07
CA GLN A 72 7.69 10.61 15.73
C GLN A 72 6.96 9.99 16.93
N GLU A 73 6.34 10.83 17.76
CA GLU A 73 5.53 10.36 18.89
C GLU A 73 4.34 9.51 18.42
N TYR A 74 3.62 9.95 17.40
CA TYR A 74 2.49 9.21 16.83
C TYR A 74 2.93 7.87 16.28
N ARG A 75 4.07 7.78 15.57
CA ARG A 75 4.62 6.50 15.10
C ARG A 75 4.95 5.56 16.25
N ALA A 76 5.57 6.06 17.32
CA ALA A 76 5.87 5.25 18.50
C ALA A 76 4.60 4.69 19.15
N GLN A 77 3.57 5.52 19.29
CA GLN A 77 2.27 5.11 19.82
C GLN A 77 1.54 4.14 18.87
N SER A 78 1.66 4.34 17.56
CA SER A 78 1.11 3.41 16.56
C SER A 78 1.74 2.03 16.68
N ILE A 79 3.05 1.94 16.85
CA ILE A 79 3.77 0.67 17.06
C ILE A 79 3.25 -0.03 18.33
N GLN A 80 3.14 0.69 19.43
CA GLN A 80 2.59 0.13 20.69
C GLN A 80 1.15 -0.34 20.49
N TYR A 81 0.32 0.45 19.80
CA TYR A 81 -1.06 0.12 19.49
C TYR A 81 -1.17 -1.18 18.66
N PHE A 82 -0.37 -1.35 17.61
CA PHE A 82 -0.41 -2.56 16.79
C PHE A 82 0.03 -3.81 17.55
N HIS A 83 1.03 -3.69 18.42
CA HIS A 83 1.39 -4.79 19.34
C HIS A 83 0.23 -5.19 20.26
N ALA A 84 -0.51 -4.22 20.78
CA ALA A 84 -1.64 -4.49 21.66
C ALA A 84 -2.84 -5.03 20.87
N VAL A 85 -3.25 -4.37 19.79
CA VAL A 85 -4.46 -4.74 19.06
C VAL A 85 -4.34 -6.07 18.31
N LEU A 86 -3.14 -6.48 17.89
CA LEU A 86 -2.88 -7.78 17.29
C LEU A 86 -2.47 -8.88 18.29
N GLY A 87 -2.57 -8.60 19.59
CA GLY A 87 -2.55 -9.62 20.63
C GLY A 87 -1.17 -10.08 21.11
N GLU A 88 -0.11 -9.29 20.88
CA GLU A 88 1.21 -9.58 21.47
C GLU A 88 1.39 -8.97 22.87
N LYS A 89 0.69 -7.88 23.18
CA LYS A 89 0.76 -7.14 24.43
C LYS A 89 -0.63 -6.63 24.83
N ASP A 90 -0.87 -6.50 26.13
CA ASP A 90 -2.13 -5.94 26.65
C ASP A 90 -2.02 -4.43 27.00
N ASP A 91 -0.90 -3.81 26.67
CA ASP A 91 -0.60 -2.43 27.00
C ASP A 91 -0.96 -1.48 25.83
N PHE A 92 -2.18 -0.98 25.86
CA PHE A 92 -2.66 -0.01 24.89
C PHE A 92 -2.09 1.39 25.16
N PRO A 93 -1.65 2.11 24.12
CA PRO A 93 -1.16 3.46 24.27
C PRO A 93 -2.28 4.44 24.67
N ASN A 94 -1.92 5.52 25.34
CA ASN A 94 -2.81 6.63 25.56
C ASN A 94 -2.79 7.58 24.34
N LEU A 95 -3.82 7.51 23.53
CA LEU A 95 -3.93 8.31 22.30
C LEU A 95 -4.53 9.71 22.51
N THR A 96 -4.94 10.08 23.74
CA THR A 96 -5.64 11.35 24.00
C THR A 96 -4.77 12.60 23.78
N CYS A 97 -3.46 12.45 23.67
CA CYS A 97 -2.53 13.53 23.34
C CYS A 97 -2.56 13.93 21.86
N PHE A 98 -3.17 13.10 20.99
CA PHE A 98 -3.27 13.37 19.56
C PHE A 98 -4.63 13.97 19.18
N PRO A 99 -4.70 14.69 18.05
CA PRO A 99 -5.97 15.08 17.45
C PRO A 99 -6.91 13.89 17.28
N GLU A 100 -8.21 14.13 17.39
CA GLU A 100 -9.25 13.10 17.34
C GLU A 100 -9.16 12.25 16.05
N GLU A 101 -8.77 12.86 14.95
CA GLU A 101 -8.54 12.22 13.67
C GLU A 101 -7.51 11.09 13.73
N LEU A 102 -6.37 11.39 14.35
CA LEU A 102 -5.29 10.41 14.47
C LEU A 102 -5.63 9.30 15.46
N GLN A 103 -6.39 9.63 16.52
CA GLN A 103 -6.92 8.61 17.42
C GLN A 103 -7.83 7.65 16.65
N HIS A 104 -8.78 8.20 15.89
CA HIS A 104 -9.73 7.41 15.11
C HIS A 104 -9.06 6.57 14.02
N ALA A 105 -8.03 7.10 13.37
CA ALA A 105 -7.27 6.37 12.36
C ALA A 105 -6.68 5.06 12.92
N LEU A 106 -6.19 5.05 14.16
CA LEU A 106 -5.74 3.83 14.83
C LEU A 106 -6.92 2.97 15.32
N LEU A 107 -7.90 3.59 15.97
CA LEU A 107 -9.00 2.85 16.61
C LEU A 107 -9.87 2.07 15.61
N CYS A 108 -9.94 2.47 14.34
CA CYS A 108 -10.65 1.71 13.32
C CYS A 108 -10.06 0.30 13.09
N TRP A 109 -8.81 0.07 13.48
CA TRP A 109 -8.19 -1.24 13.43
C TRP A 109 -8.72 -2.25 14.45
N ASN A 110 -9.45 -1.82 15.48
CA ASN A 110 -10.02 -2.75 16.46
C ASN A 110 -10.91 -3.79 15.77
N GLU A 111 -11.82 -3.37 14.89
CA GLU A 111 -12.69 -4.30 14.17
C GLU A 111 -11.91 -5.22 13.22
N VAL A 112 -10.90 -4.67 12.54
CA VAL A 112 -10.00 -5.44 11.66
C VAL A 112 -9.26 -6.51 12.45
N ALA A 113 -8.67 -6.11 13.58
CA ALA A 113 -7.92 -7.01 14.45
C ALA A 113 -8.79 -8.12 15.06
N ASP A 114 -10.03 -7.82 15.44
CA ASP A 114 -10.96 -8.81 15.97
C ASP A 114 -11.26 -9.91 14.93
N HIS A 115 -11.51 -9.52 13.68
CA HIS A 115 -11.73 -10.46 12.59
C HIS A 115 -10.46 -11.30 12.32
N ILE A 116 -9.31 -10.67 12.24
CA ILE A 116 -8.03 -11.32 11.95
C ILE A 116 -7.64 -12.29 13.07
N ARG A 117 -7.77 -11.88 14.35
CA ARG A 117 -7.45 -12.73 15.50
C ARG A 117 -8.33 -13.97 15.59
N SER A 118 -9.59 -13.85 15.20
CA SER A 118 -10.53 -14.98 15.22
C SER A 118 -10.30 -15.98 14.07
N ALA A 119 -9.63 -15.57 13.01
CA ALA A 119 -9.61 -16.30 11.76
C ALA A 119 -8.38 -17.20 11.55
N ARG A 120 -7.25 -16.99 12.26
CA ARG A 120 -5.99 -17.64 11.87
C ARG A 120 -4.98 -17.92 12.99
N SER A 121 -3.93 -18.67 12.60
CA SER A 121 -2.85 -19.06 13.47
C SER A 121 -2.05 -17.85 13.98
N LYS A 122 -1.40 -18.02 15.15
CA LYS A 122 -0.53 -16.98 15.73
C LYS A 122 0.64 -16.61 14.83
N ASP A 123 1.13 -17.53 14.02
CA ASP A 123 2.27 -17.23 13.13
C ASP A 123 1.86 -16.34 11.97
N THR A 124 0.68 -16.54 11.40
CA THR A 124 0.13 -15.64 10.37
C THR A 124 -0.09 -14.23 10.91
N LEU A 125 -0.59 -14.10 12.16
CA LEU A 125 -0.72 -12.80 12.84
C LEU A 125 0.62 -12.10 13.02
N LYS A 126 1.66 -12.81 13.46
CA LYS A 126 3.01 -12.26 13.64
C LYS A 126 3.59 -11.71 12.32
N VAL A 127 3.33 -12.41 11.22
CA VAL A 127 3.78 -11.95 9.90
C VAL A 127 3.11 -10.63 9.53
N LEU A 128 1.78 -10.54 9.67
CA LEU A 128 1.06 -9.30 9.39
C LEU A 128 1.56 -8.16 10.28
N LEU A 129 1.63 -8.39 11.60
CA LEU A 129 2.16 -7.39 12.54
C LEU A 129 3.56 -6.93 12.14
N ARG A 130 4.48 -7.85 11.85
CA ARG A 130 5.84 -7.52 11.40
C ARG A 130 5.83 -6.61 10.17
N GLN A 131 4.99 -6.86 9.18
CA GLN A 131 4.94 -6.05 7.97
C GLN A 131 4.32 -4.66 8.23
N ILE A 132 3.33 -4.56 9.11
CA ILE A 132 2.76 -3.28 9.52
C ILE A 132 3.81 -2.45 10.27
N LEU A 133 4.48 -3.04 11.27
CA LEU A 133 5.52 -2.35 12.04
C LEU A 133 6.66 -1.88 11.13
N TYR A 134 7.09 -2.74 10.23
CA TYR A 134 8.15 -2.44 9.27
C TYR A 134 7.79 -1.28 8.34
N TYR A 135 6.51 -1.19 7.93
CA TYR A 135 6.00 -0.06 7.18
C TYR A 135 6.03 1.23 8.03
N VAL A 136 5.46 1.21 9.23
CA VAL A 136 5.41 2.38 10.13
C VAL A 136 6.82 2.89 10.45
N GLU A 137 7.77 2.00 10.74
CA GLU A 137 9.18 2.36 10.98
C GLU A 137 9.86 2.93 9.73
N SER A 138 9.54 2.41 8.54
CA SER A 138 10.18 2.84 7.29
C SER A 138 9.83 4.27 6.88
N VAL A 139 8.65 4.75 7.26
CA VAL A 139 8.19 6.12 6.95
C VAL A 139 9.07 7.17 7.62
N ASP A 140 9.67 6.89 8.77
CA ASP A 140 10.58 7.80 9.47
C ASP A 140 11.85 8.15 8.67
N THR A 141 12.24 7.29 7.73
CA THR A 141 13.44 7.53 6.90
C THR A 141 13.27 8.67 5.89
N LEU A 142 12.04 9.10 5.60
CA LEU A 142 11.75 10.18 4.65
C LEU A 142 12.32 11.52 5.11
N ASP A 143 12.13 11.87 6.36
CA ASP A 143 12.58 13.13 6.94
C ASP A 143 14.10 13.27 6.90
N THR A 144 14.84 12.16 7.02
CA THR A 144 16.31 12.17 7.05
C THR A 144 16.91 12.36 5.65
N VAL A 145 16.25 11.90 4.61
CA VAL A 145 16.75 11.97 3.24
C VAL A 145 16.55 13.36 2.65
N TYR A 146 15.38 13.96 2.86
CA TYR A 146 15.04 15.27 2.29
C TYR A 146 15.56 16.46 3.12
N SER A 147 15.81 16.29 4.41
CA SER A 147 16.38 17.35 5.27
C SER A 147 17.79 17.79 4.87
N ARG A 148 18.48 17.05 4.01
CA ARG A 148 19.87 17.30 3.59
C ARG A 148 20.03 17.90 2.19
N ASN A 149 18.96 18.38 1.55
CA ASN A 149 18.99 18.79 0.12
C ASN A 149 19.64 17.73 -0.81
N HIS A 150 19.55 16.45 -0.45
CA HIS A 150 20.16 15.37 -1.21
C HIS A 150 19.09 14.58 -1.94
N VAL A 151 19.19 14.52 -3.26
CA VAL A 151 18.34 13.64 -4.07
C VAL A 151 18.92 12.22 -3.99
N PRO A 152 18.14 11.22 -3.52
CA PRO A 152 18.63 9.85 -3.49
C PRO A 152 18.94 9.34 -4.91
N SER A 153 19.92 8.45 -5.03
CA SER A 153 20.10 7.74 -6.30
C SER A 153 18.86 6.86 -6.61
N PRO A 154 18.58 6.55 -7.89
CA PRO A 154 17.45 5.67 -8.25
C PRO A 154 17.46 4.34 -7.49
N LYS A 155 18.62 3.75 -7.26
CA LYS A 155 18.76 2.51 -6.49
C LYS A 155 18.35 2.70 -5.01
N GLN A 156 18.80 3.78 -4.37
CA GLN A 156 18.42 4.09 -2.99
C GLN A 156 16.92 4.39 -2.89
N TYR A 157 16.38 5.13 -3.86
CA TYR A 157 14.96 5.40 -3.96
C TYR A 157 14.13 4.11 -4.03
N LEU A 158 14.40 3.24 -5.00
CA LEU A 158 13.69 1.98 -5.18
C LEU A 158 13.77 1.07 -3.94
N SER A 159 14.96 0.97 -3.32
CA SER A 159 15.15 0.18 -2.09
C SER A 159 14.33 0.70 -0.91
N ARG A 160 14.18 2.02 -0.79
CA ARG A 160 13.35 2.63 0.26
C ARG A 160 11.86 2.47 -0.07
N ARG A 161 11.46 2.76 -1.30
CA ARG A 161 10.05 2.66 -1.74
C ARG A 161 9.50 1.26 -1.67
N GLU A 162 10.33 0.24 -1.83
CA GLU A 162 9.92 -1.15 -1.61
C GLU A 162 9.19 -1.35 -0.28
N ARG A 163 9.55 -0.58 0.74
CA ARG A 163 8.99 -0.65 2.10
C ARG A 163 7.96 0.43 2.38
N THR A 164 8.25 1.66 1.98
CA THR A 164 7.38 2.82 2.28
C THR A 164 6.13 2.90 1.40
N ALA A 165 6.03 2.08 0.36
CA ALA A 165 4.85 2.02 -0.50
C ALA A 165 3.64 1.29 0.12
N GLY A 166 3.80 0.65 1.30
CA GLY A 166 2.71 -0.04 2.00
C GLY A 166 2.23 -1.34 1.33
N VAL A 167 2.95 -1.85 0.33
CA VAL A 167 2.53 -3.05 -0.43
C VAL A 167 2.70 -4.33 0.39
N TYR A 168 3.74 -4.42 1.20
CA TYR A 168 4.01 -5.61 2.01
C TYR A 168 2.91 -5.90 3.05
N PRO A 169 2.39 -4.91 3.81
CA PRO A 169 1.22 -5.12 4.65
C PRO A 169 0.01 -5.66 3.87
N VAL A 170 -0.25 -5.14 2.65
CA VAL A 170 -1.34 -5.62 1.80
C VAL A 170 -1.13 -7.08 1.40
N ILE A 171 0.08 -7.48 0.98
CA ILE A 171 0.38 -8.89 0.65
C ILE A 171 0.25 -9.78 1.90
N ALA A 172 0.63 -9.29 3.08
CA ALA A 172 0.53 -10.05 4.33
C ALA A 172 -0.92 -10.33 4.77
N THR A 173 -1.93 -9.69 4.16
CA THR A 173 -3.34 -10.03 4.41
C THR A 173 -3.83 -11.25 3.63
N ILE A 174 -3.08 -11.74 2.65
CA ILE A 174 -3.48 -12.85 1.77
C ILE A 174 -3.94 -14.11 2.54
N PRO A 175 -3.25 -14.56 3.59
CA PRO A 175 -3.69 -15.73 4.36
C PRO A 175 -5.10 -15.56 4.94
N PHE A 176 -5.44 -14.34 5.35
CA PHE A 176 -6.77 -14.03 5.90
C PHE A 176 -7.84 -14.01 4.82
N ILE A 177 -7.53 -13.47 3.63
CA ILE A 177 -8.45 -13.40 2.48
C ILE A 177 -8.82 -14.79 1.97
N TYR A 178 -7.82 -15.65 1.83
CA TYR A 178 -8.00 -17.00 1.25
C TYR A 178 -8.29 -18.06 2.30
N GLY A 179 -8.25 -17.72 3.56
CA GLY A 179 -8.49 -18.69 4.60
C GLY A 179 -7.40 -19.77 4.69
N ILE A 180 -6.15 -19.46 4.43
CA ILE A 180 -5.01 -20.38 4.43
C ILE A 180 -4.04 -20.08 5.55
N ASP A 181 -3.45 -21.13 6.11
CA ASP A 181 -2.33 -20.99 7.05
C ASP A 181 -1.00 -21.08 6.29
N VAL A 182 -0.10 -20.15 6.59
CA VAL A 182 1.21 -20.05 5.94
C VAL A 182 2.29 -20.04 7.01
N SER A 183 3.22 -20.98 6.91
CA SER A 183 4.35 -21.04 7.84
C SER A 183 5.36 -19.91 7.57
N GLN A 184 6.09 -19.52 8.60
CA GLN A 184 7.19 -18.56 8.49
C GLN A 184 8.23 -19.01 7.44
N GLN A 185 8.55 -20.30 7.40
CA GLN A 185 9.51 -20.87 6.44
C GLN A 185 9.04 -20.68 4.98
N GLN A 186 7.74 -20.81 4.70
CA GLN A 186 7.18 -20.60 3.37
C GLN A 186 7.28 -19.13 2.96
N LEU A 187 6.99 -18.21 3.89
CA LEU A 187 7.08 -16.77 3.65
C LEU A 187 8.53 -16.29 3.49
N ASP A 188 9.47 -16.90 4.21
CA ASP A 188 10.90 -16.55 4.13
C ASP A 188 11.61 -17.25 2.96
N SER A 189 10.91 -18.08 2.18
CA SER A 189 11.52 -18.69 0.99
C SER A 189 11.95 -17.62 -0.02
N GLU A 190 13.07 -17.82 -0.69
CA GLU A 190 13.65 -16.86 -1.63
C GLU A 190 12.66 -16.45 -2.72
N LEU A 191 11.94 -17.41 -3.29
CA LEU A 191 10.94 -17.13 -4.34
C LEU A 191 9.77 -16.28 -3.82
N MET A 192 9.30 -16.53 -2.59
CA MET A 192 8.24 -15.73 -1.99
C MET A 192 8.71 -14.29 -1.73
N GLN A 193 9.91 -14.12 -1.21
CA GLN A 193 10.50 -12.79 -0.98
C GLN A 193 10.72 -12.04 -2.30
N LEU A 194 11.16 -12.72 -3.36
CA LEU A 194 11.25 -12.12 -4.70
C LEU A 194 9.89 -11.75 -5.27
N LEU A 195 8.86 -12.57 -5.06
CA LEU A 195 7.48 -12.25 -5.46
C LEU A 195 7.00 -10.95 -4.79
N TRP A 196 7.17 -10.82 -3.48
CA TRP A 196 6.79 -9.62 -2.73
C TRP A 196 7.54 -8.40 -3.24
N LYS A 197 8.85 -8.52 -3.39
CA LYS A 197 9.72 -7.44 -3.88
C LYS A 197 9.27 -6.93 -5.25
N HIS A 198 9.12 -7.81 -6.24
CA HIS A 198 8.75 -7.38 -7.59
C HIS A 198 7.30 -6.90 -7.66
N THR A 199 6.40 -7.41 -6.82
CA THR A 199 5.06 -6.85 -6.66
C THR A 199 5.14 -5.42 -6.15
N SER A 200 5.91 -5.16 -5.09
CA SER A 200 6.09 -3.81 -4.55
C SER A 200 6.71 -2.87 -5.58
N HIS A 201 7.76 -3.29 -6.26
CA HIS A 201 8.40 -2.49 -7.31
C HIS A 201 7.42 -2.09 -8.42
N LEU A 202 6.64 -3.05 -8.94
CA LEU A 202 5.63 -2.76 -9.96
C LEU A 202 4.57 -1.77 -9.45
N VAL A 203 4.06 -2.00 -8.26
CA VAL A 203 3.00 -1.17 -7.66
C VAL A 203 3.48 0.27 -7.47
N HIS A 204 4.63 0.49 -6.82
CA HIS A 204 5.05 1.86 -6.54
C HIS A 204 5.58 2.60 -7.77
N MET A 205 6.28 1.93 -8.71
CA MET A 205 6.73 2.58 -9.95
C MET A 205 5.55 3.00 -10.83
N ILE A 206 4.53 2.15 -10.94
CA ILE A 206 3.30 2.48 -11.67
C ILE A 206 2.57 3.63 -10.95
N ASN A 207 2.45 3.58 -9.62
CA ASN A 207 1.85 4.67 -8.85
C ASN A 207 2.57 6.00 -9.08
N ASP A 208 3.90 6.02 -9.03
CA ASP A 208 4.71 7.22 -9.23
C ASP A 208 4.49 7.85 -10.61
N MET A 209 4.35 7.03 -11.65
CA MET A 209 4.06 7.52 -13.01
C MET A 209 2.67 8.19 -13.09
N PHE A 210 1.65 7.60 -12.45
CA PHE A 210 0.29 8.16 -12.46
C PHE A 210 0.13 9.35 -11.51
N SER A 211 0.78 9.33 -10.35
CA SER A 211 0.64 10.36 -9.31
C SER A 211 1.50 11.60 -9.52
N LEU A 212 2.46 11.56 -10.44
CA LEU A 212 3.48 12.59 -10.66
C LEU A 212 2.92 14.02 -10.62
N ARG A 213 1.91 14.31 -11.44
CA ARG A 213 1.32 15.66 -11.52
C ARG A 213 0.73 16.13 -10.19
N LYS A 214 0.02 15.23 -9.51
CA LYS A 214 -0.58 15.52 -8.22
C LYS A 214 0.50 15.76 -7.16
N GLU A 215 1.50 14.90 -7.10
CA GLU A 215 2.58 14.98 -6.11
C GLU A 215 3.44 16.23 -6.28
N ILE A 216 3.76 16.61 -7.52
CA ILE A 216 4.44 17.89 -7.79
C ILE A 216 3.58 19.08 -7.36
N ALA A 217 2.28 19.07 -7.65
CA ALA A 217 1.37 20.13 -7.23
C ALA A 217 1.24 20.24 -5.69
N ASP A 218 1.36 19.12 -4.99
CA ASP A 218 1.37 19.05 -3.52
C ASP A 218 2.77 19.34 -2.92
N GLY A 219 3.78 19.65 -3.75
CA GLY A 219 5.17 19.89 -3.32
C GLY A 219 5.92 18.62 -2.90
N GLN A 220 5.42 17.45 -3.23
CA GLN A 220 6.04 16.16 -2.93
C GLN A 220 7.06 15.80 -4.01
N ILE A 221 8.31 15.62 -3.59
CA ILE A 221 9.41 15.25 -4.48
C ILE A 221 9.78 13.76 -4.39
N GLU A 222 9.12 12.99 -3.53
CA GLU A 222 9.35 11.56 -3.40
C GLU A 222 8.61 10.76 -4.47
N ASN A 223 9.13 10.86 -5.69
CA ASN A 223 8.59 10.17 -6.85
C ASN A 223 9.77 9.77 -7.76
N LEU A 224 9.67 8.59 -8.40
CA LEU A 224 10.71 8.05 -9.27
C LEU A 224 11.09 9.01 -10.41
N ILE A 225 10.12 9.71 -10.98
CA ILE A 225 10.35 10.56 -12.13
C ILE A 225 11.26 11.75 -11.79
N PRO A 226 10.99 12.58 -10.77
CA PRO A 226 11.91 13.61 -10.31
C PRO A 226 13.29 13.06 -9.91
N VAL A 227 13.35 11.88 -9.29
CA VAL A 227 14.62 11.24 -8.94
C VAL A 227 15.43 10.91 -10.19
N LEU A 228 14.82 10.37 -11.24
CA LEU A 228 15.49 10.09 -12.50
C LEU A 228 15.93 11.38 -13.22
N MET A 229 15.07 12.40 -13.24
CA MET A 229 15.38 13.71 -13.86
C MET A 229 16.61 14.34 -13.20
N LEU A 230 16.60 14.46 -11.87
CA LEU A 230 17.64 15.19 -11.14
C LEU A 230 18.98 14.44 -11.07
N ASN A 231 18.98 13.10 -11.07
CA ASN A 231 20.23 12.34 -11.07
C ASN A 231 20.93 12.29 -12.43
N ASN A 232 20.19 12.52 -13.52
CA ASN A 232 20.72 12.32 -14.88
C ASN A 232 20.63 13.56 -15.76
N ASP A 233 20.14 14.67 -15.24
CA ASP A 233 19.94 15.94 -15.97
C ASP A 233 19.12 15.74 -17.26
N VAL A 234 17.97 15.07 -17.13
CA VAL A 234 17.07 14.77 -18.25
C VAL A 234 15.69 15.36 -18.03
N ASP A 235 14.95 15.53 -19.10
CA ASP A 235 13.57 16.01 -19.06
C ASP A 235 12.59 14.92 -18.58
N CYS A 236 11.38 15.35 -18.26
CA CYS A 236 10.33 14.47 -17.74
C CYS A 236 9.95 13.34 -18.70
N ASP A 237 9.91 13.61 -20.02
CA ASP A 237 9.56 12.60 -21.04
C ASP A 237 10.61 11.50 -21.11
N THR A 238 11.88 11.86 -21.05
CA THR A 238 13.00 10.91 -20.99
C THR A 238 12.97 10.08 -19.70
N ALA A 239 12.76 10.73 -18.55
CA ALA A 239 12.65 10.05 -17.27
C ALA A 239 11.45 9.07 -17.23
N MET A 240 10.32 9.46 -17.82
CA MET A 240 9.13 8.61 -17.94
C MET A 240 9.42 7.36 -18.78
N LYS A 241 10.12 7.51 -19.92
CA LYS A 241 10.53 6.37 -20.75
C LYS A 241 11.46 5.42 -20.01
N TRP A 242 12.34 5.94 -19.16
CA TRP A 242 13.20 5.10 -18.33
C TRP A 242 12.42 4.39 -17.23
N ALA A 243 11.46 5.06 -16.60
CA ALA A 243 10.57 4.42 -15.63
C ALA A 243 9.77 3.27 -16.26
N ILE A 244 9.27 3.43 -17.49
CA ILE A 244 8.60 2.36 -18.24
C ILE A 244 9.51 1.15 -18.39
N LYS A 245 10.80 1.34 -18.77
CA LYS A 245 11.75 0.22 -18.88
C LYS A 245 11.97 -0.50 -17.54
N LEU A 246 12.07 0.24 -16.43
CA LEU A 246 12.19 -0.36 -15.10
C LEU A 246 10.95 -1.19 -14.74
N VAL A 247 9.75 -0.71 -15.11
CA VAL A 247 8.50 -1.46 -14.94
C VAL A 247 8.51 -2.74 -15.80
N GLU A 248 8.95 -2.67 -17.05
CA GLU A 248 9.08 -3.84 -17.95
C GLU A 248 10.05 -4.89 -17.39
N GLU A 249 11.21 -4.47 -16.88
CA GLU A 249 12.19 -5.36 -16.23
C GLU A 249 11.62 -6.04 -14.97
N ALA A 250 10.92 -5.28 -14.13
CA ALA A 250 10.26 -5.83 -12.95
C ALA A 250 9.12 -6.80 -13.32
N ALA A 251 8.36 -6.50 -14.37
CA ALA A 251 7.31 -7.37 -14.90
C ALA A 251 7.88 -8.68 -15.46
N GLN A 252 9.01 -8.62 -16.15
CA GLN A 252 9.71 -9.82 -16.63
C GLN A 252 10.20 -10.68 -15.47
N SER A 253 10.73 -10.06 -14.43
CA SER A 253 11.15 -10.75 -13.21
C SER A 253 9.98 -11.43 -12.50
N PHE A 254 8.85 -10.73 -12.35
CA PHE A 254 7.61 -11.30 -11.81
C PHE A 254 7.13 -12.52 -12.64
N HIS A 255 7.17 -12.43 -13.96
CA HIS A 255 6.82 -13.53 -14.87
C HIS A 255 7.74 -14.74 -14.71
N ASN A 256 9.04 -14.53 -14.49
CA ASN A 256 10.00 -15.59 -14.25
C ASN A 256 9.69 -16.31 -12.93
N ILE A 257 9.41 -15.57 -11.86
CA ILE A 257 9.01 -16.13 -10.57
C ILE A 257 7.73 -16.97 -10.70
N LYS A 258 6.72 -16.44 -11.40
CA LYS A 258 5.48 -17.18 -11.69
C LYS A 258 5.77 -18.53 -12.35
N ARG A 259 6.65 -18.58 -13.37
CA ARG A 259 7.02 -19.82 -14.04
C ARG A 259 7.73 -20.79 -13.10
N HIS A 260 8.60 -20.30 -12.22
CA HIS A 260 9.26 -21.15 -11.21
C HIS A 260 8.26 -21.80 -10.27
N PHE A 261 7.30 -21.04 -9.76
CA PHE A 261 6.25 -21.59 -8.90
C PHE A 261 5.37 -22.62 -9.63
N GLN A 262 5.00 -22.38 -10.88
CA GLN A 262 4.19 -23.30 -11.66
C GLN A 262 4.88 -24.63 -11.98
N ASN A 263 6.21 -24.59 -12.06
CA ASN A 263 7.03 -25.80 -12.33
C ASN A 263 7.44 -26.54 -11.04
N SER A 264 7.21 -25.97 -9.87
CA SER A 264 7.50 -26.58 -8.58
C SER A 264 6.35 -27.48 -8.17
N HIS A 265 6.53 -28.79 -8.26
CA HIS A 265 5.58 -29.79 -7.78
C HIS A 265 5.72 -29.96 -6.26
N THR A 266 5.33 -28.97 -5.46
CA THR A 266 5.40 -29.00 -4.00
C THR A 266 4.00 -29.00 -3.38
N ASP A 267 3.88 -29.53 -2.15
CA ASP A 267 2.64 -29.52 -1.35
C ASP A 267 2.15 -28.10 -1.01
N THR A 268 2.90 -27.06 -1.45
CA THR A 268 2.59 -25.63 -1.23
C THR A 268 1.85 -25.00 -2.41
N HIS A 269 1.33 -25.77 -3.35
CA HIS A 269 0.74 -25.25 -4.60
C HIS A 269 -0.44 -24.31 -4.37
N GLU A 270 -1.31 -24.60 -3.42
CA GLU A 270 -2.47 -23.77 -3.09
C GLU A 270 -2.03 -22.39 -2.54
N ILE A 271 -1.12 -22.38 -1.59
CA ILE A 271 -0.55 -21.16 -0.97
C ILE A 271 0.12 -20.30 -2.05
N THR A 272 0.99 -20.91 -2.84
CA THR A 272 1.72 -20.21 -3.89
C THR A 272 0.77 -19.61 -4.95
N THR A 273 -0.27 -20.36 -5.33
CA THR A 273 -1.27 -19.89 -6.29
C THR A 273 -2.05 -18.71 -5.74
N ALA A 274 -2.46 -18.74 -4.47
CA ALA A 274 -3.15 -17.64 -3.81
C ALA A 274 -2.29 -16.36 -3.80
N PHE A 275 -1.01 -16.47 -3.40
CA PHE A 275 -0.09 -15.33 -3.40
C PHE A 275 0.14 -14.77 -4.81
N LEU A 276 0.37 -15.62 -5.81
CA LEU A 276 0.53 -15.18 -7.20
C LEU A 276 -0.71 -14.46 -7.73
N GLU A 277 -1.90 -14.99 -7.43
CA GLU A 277 -3.16 -14.40 -7.89
C GLU A 277 -3.36 -13.02 -7.27
N VAL A 278 -3.20 -12.87 -5.94
CA VAL A 278 -3.39 -11.57 -5.29
C VAL A 278 -2.31 -10.58 -5.70
N CYS A 279 -1.05 -10.98 -5.72
CA CYS A 279 0.03 -10.09 -6.19
C CYS A 279 -0.22 -9.56 -7.61
N LYS A 280 -0.68 -10.42 -8.52
CA LYS A 280 -1.10 -10.01 -9.86
C LYS A 280 -2.28 -9.03 -9.79
N ASN A 281 -3.29 -9.32 -8.96
CA ASN A 281 -4.48 -8.49 -8.85
C ASN A 281 -4.15 -7.12 -8.22
N VAL A 282 -3.22 -7.05 -7.28
CA VAL A 282 -2.71 -5.78 -6.71
C VAL A 282 -2.10 -4.92 -7.80
N ILE A 283 -1.21 -5.48 -8.64
CA ILE A 283 -0.55 -4.74 -9.73
C ILE A 283 -1.59 -4.28 -10.77
N MET A 284 -2.41 -5.20 -11.25
CA MET A 284 -3.41 -4.91 -12.29
C MET A 284 -4.51 -3.99 -11.78
N GLY A 285 -4.93 -4.19 -10.52
CA GLY A 285 -5.93 -3.38 -9.86
C GLY A 285 -5.49 -1.94 -9.68
N LEU A 286 -4.25 -1.73 -9.21
CA LEU A 286 -3.67 -0.39 -9.10
C LEU A 286 -3.61 0.29 -10.47
N THR A 287 -3.12 -0.40 -11.49
CA THR A 287 -3.01 0.13 -12.84
C THR A 287 -4.38 0.53 -13.40
N HIS A 288 -5.36 -0.37 -13.31
CA HIS A 288 -6.71 -0.10 -13.76
C HIS A 288 -7.36 1.06 -12.99
N TRP A 289 -7.27 1.03 -11.67
CA TRP A 289 -7.82 2.09 -10.82
C TRP A 289 -7.17 3.45 -11.06
N SER A 290 -5.84 3.49 -11.23
CA SER A 290 -5.12 4.72 -11.53
C SER A 290 -5.50 5.32 -12.89
N TYR A 291 -5.80 4.46 -13.86
CA TYR A 291 -6.19 4.85 -15.21
C TYR A 291 -7.67 5.24 -15.31
N THR A 292 -8.57 4.52 -14.65
CA THR A 292 -10.02 4.73 -14.76
C THR A 292 -10.61 5.61 -13.67
N GLY A 293 -9.92 5.72 -12.52
CA GLY A 293 -10.31 6.55 -11.39
C GLY A 293 -10.04 8.04 -11.64
N GLN A 294 -10.73 8.89 -10.90
CA GLN A 294 -10.55 10.36 -11.00
C GLN A 294 -9.54 10.90 -9.98
N ARG A 295 -8.72 10.03 -9.38
CA ARG A 295 -7.72 10.44 -8.40
C ARG A 295 -6.57 11.22 -9.02
N HIS A 296 -6.06 10.75 -10.15
CA HIS A 296 -4.87 11.29 -10.80
C HIS A 296 -5.19 12.15 -12.02
N PHE A 297 -6.22 11.75 -12.79
CA PHE A 297 -6.59 12.39 -14.05
C PHE A 297 -8.11 12.51 -14.16
N HIS A 298 -8.56 13.53 -14.91
CA HIS A 298 -9.94 13.64 -15.30
C HIS A 298 -10.20 12.78 -16.55
N HIS A 299 -11.39 12.18 -16.70
CA HIS A 299 -11.70 11.36 -17.88
C HIS A 299 -11.52 12.11 -19.22
N SER A 300 -11.70 13.43 -19.23
CA SER A 300 -11.47 14.27 -20.42
C SER A 300 -10.01 14.42 -20.81
N GLU A 301 -9.07 14.01 -19.93
CA GLU A 301 -7.62 14.05 -20.20
C GLU A 301 -7.12 12.74 -20.86
N ILE A 302 -8.00 11.76 -20.99
CA ILE A 302 -7.70 10.49 -21.65
C ILE A 302 -8.20 10.57 -23.10
N VAL A 303 -7.27 10.70 -24.04
CA VAL A 303 -7.57 10.79 -25.48
C VAL A 303 -6.91 9.60 -26.18
N ASP A 304 -7.71 8.82 -26.90
CA ASP A 304 -7.25 7.62 -27.62
C ASP A 304 -6.43 6.64 -26.75
N GLY A 305 -6.86 6.45 -25.50
CA GLY A 305 -6.17 5.59 -24.53
C GLY A 305 -4.84 6.14 -24.00
N LYS A 306 -4.53 7.41 -24.28
CA LYS A 306 -3.33 8.09 -23.77
C LYS A 306 -3.70 9.21 -22.82
N ILE A 307 -2.93 9.34 -21.76
CA ILE A 307 -3.02 10.45 -20.82
C ILE A 307 -1.96 11.48 -21.24
N ILE A 308 -2.39 12.68 -21.61
CA ILE A 308 -1.51 13.79 -22.00
C ILE A 308 -1.66 14.90 -20.97
N PHE A 309 -0.61 15.15 -20.21
CA PHE A 309 -0.59 16.22 -19.20
C PHE A 309 0.72 17.02 -19.28
N LYS A 310 0.66 18.25 -18.79
CA LYS A 310 1.84 19.09 -18.57
C LYS A 310 2.20 19.03 -17.08
N VAL A 311 3.48 18.90 -16.81
CA VAL A 311 4.09 18.98 -15.49
C VAL A 311 4.57 20.40 -15.24
#